data_c7ea941f0489908aa6d2c61279619dc9
#
_entry.id   c7ea941f0489908aa6d2c61279619dc9
#
_cell.length_a   1.000
_cell.length_b   1.000
_cell.length_c   1.000
_cell.angle_alpha   90.00
_cell.angle_beta   90.00
_cell.angle_gamma   90.00
#
_symmetry.space_group_name_H-M   'P 1'
#
loop_
_entity.id
_entity.type
_entity.pdbx_description
1 polymer ?
#
loop_
_entity_poly.entity_id
_entity_poly.type
_entity_poly.pdbx_seq_one_letter_code
_entity_poly.pdbx_strand_id
1 'polypeptide(L)'
;HGLELLQSLIEARRGGETGVSQVEVLHGEQLQQALESGRISRDLVERAMLAEVEGGFQRQPWPGRDASTVARPITPEMFFRINHGLLLQYRDGTRASVLSIADSSDRWNFSCRLQGESTPLATSLYNGPWGNRCLFKALSHAIQQMFITGRPSYPVERTLLVSGILDAAMTSHQEGGQPVATPELELTYRPTRLDRFRENGESWKLITVDSPQPPLFEPGDARWIESAGR
;
A
#
# COMPACT_ATOMS: atom_id res chain seq x y z
N HIS A 1 0.92 1.91 -5.81
CA HIS A 1 1.13 0.93 -4.72
C HIS A 1 0.47 1.40 -3.40
N GLY A 2 0.74 2.62 -2.90
CA GLY A 2 0.20 3.10 -1.62
C GLY A 2 -1.33 3.07 -1.57
N LEU A 3 -2.01 3.48 -2.64
CA LEU A 3 -3.47 3.43 -2.73
C LEU A 3 -4.01 1.98 -2.70
N GLU A 4 -3.37 1.06 -3.41
CA GLU A 4 -3.75 -0.36 -3.39
C GLU A 4 -3.60 -0.98 -2.00
N LEU A 5 -2.53 -0.61 -1.30
CA LEU A 5 -2.32 -1.03 0.07
C LEU A 5 -3.40 -0.47 1.00
N LEU A 6 -3.64 0.83 0.93
CA LEU A 6 -4.70 1.48 1.70
C LEU A 6 -6.03 0.78 1.44
N GLN A 7 -6.40 0.58 0.16
CA GLN A 7 -7.67 -0.04 -0.22
C GLN A 7 -7.80 -1.46 0.35
N SER A 8 -6.74 -2.27 0.30
CA SER A 8 -6.76 -3.64 0.83
C SER A 8 -7.03 -3.73 2.34
N LEU A 9 -6.72 -2.67 3.06
CA LEU A 9 -6.95 -2.58 4.50
C LEU A 9 -8.30 -1.94 4.83
N ILE A 10 -8.65 -0.86 4.12
CA ILE A 10 -9.86 -0.11 4.41
C ILE A 10 -11.14 -0.81 3.96
N GLU A 11 -11.09 -1.60 2.88
CA GLU A 11 -12.23 -2.41 2.43
C GLU A 11 -12.64 -3.50 3.43
N ALA A 12 -11.74 -3.87 4.36
CA ALA A 12 -12.02 -4.83 5.42
C ALA A 12 -12.83 -4.25 6.60
N ARG A 13 -13.14 -2.95 6.58
CA ARG A 13 -13.94 -2.30 7.63
C ARG A 13 -15.36 -2.86 7.70
N ARG A 14 -16.02 -2.68 8.83
CA ARG A 14 -17.41 -3.12 8.99
C ARG A 14 -18.31 -2.50 7.92
N GLY A 15 -19.07 -3.32 7.23
CA GLY A 15 -19.94 -2.90 6.13
C GLY A 15 -19.32 -3.11 4.75
N GLY A 16 -18.02 -3.31 4.65
CA GLY A 16 -17.33 -3.47 3.37
C GLY A 16 -17.06 -2.14 2.66
N GLU A 17 -16.91 -2.18 1.35
CA GLU A 17 -16.65 -0.98 0.56
C GLU A 17 -17.95 -0.22 0.24
N THR A 18 -17.90 1.10 0.40
CA THR A 18 -19.05 2.01 0.19
C THR A 18 -18.84 3.00 -0.95
N GLY A 19 -17.66 3.00 -1.54
CA GLY A 19 -17.26 3.98 -2.55
C GLY A 19 -16.66 5.25 -1.98
N VAL A 20 -16.09 6.05 -2.85
CA VAL A 20 -15.43 7.32 -2.54
C VAL A 20 -16.26 8.47 -3.09
N SER A 21 -16.48 9.49 -2.27
CA SER A 21 -17.28 10.68 -2.62
C SER A 21 -16.41 11.86 -3.05
N GLN A 22 -15.15 11.88 -2.64
CA GLN A 22 -14.25 12.99 -2.94
C GLN A 22 -12.79 12.54 -2.88
N VAL A 23 -12.02 13.08 -3.80
CA VAL A 23 -10.57 12.87 -3.91
C VAL A 23 -9.88 14.22 -3.98
N GLU A 24 -8.77 14.38 -3.28
CA GLU A 24 -7.99 15.62 -3.27
C GLU A 24 -6.50 15.30 -3.21
N VAL A 25 -5.67 15.99 -4.00
CA VAL A 25 -4.21 15.87 -3.97
C VAL A 25 -3.61 17.18 -3.50
N LEU A 26 -2.87 17.12 -2.39
CA LEU A 26 -2.24 18.29 -1.78
C LEU A 26 -0.72 18.23 -1.92
N HIS A 27 -0.14 19.40 -2.15
CA HIS A 27 1.30 19.60 -2.24
C HIS A 27 1.75 20.81 -1.42
N GLY A 28 3.02 20.84 -1.06
CA GLY A 28 3.67 22.01 -0.47
C GLY A 28 2.91 22.58 0.72
N GLU A 29 2.60 23.87 0.67
CA GLU A 29 1.95 24.60 1.76
C GLU A 29 0.54 24.10 2.08
N GLN A 30 -0.26 23.74 1.08
CA GLN A 30 -1.60 23.19 1.28
C GLN A 30 -1.55 21.89 2.11
N LEU A 31 -0.56 21.04 1.87
CA LEU A 31 -0.34 19.81 2.63
C LEU A 31 0.06 20.11 4.07
N GLN A 32 0.93 21.08 4.30
CA GLN A 32 1.30 21.51 5.66
C GLN A 32 0.09 22.06 6.42
N GLN A 33 -0.71 22.92 5.79
CA GLN A 33 -1.96 23.42 6.37
C GLN A 33 -2.95 22.29 6.70
N ALA A 34 -3.01 21.24 5.87
CA ALA A 34 -3.88 20.08 6.14
C ALA A 34 -3.41 19.28 7.36
N LEU A 35 -2.10 19.20 7.61
CA LEU A 35 -1.53 18.60 8.82
C LEU A 35 -1.77 19.47 10.06
N GLU A 36 -1.58 20.77 9.94
CA GLU A 36 -1.75 21.73 11.05
C GLU A 36 -3.20 21.87 11.48
N SER A 37 -4.13 21.91 10.52
CA SER A 37 -5.57 21.98 10.77
C SER A 37 -6.21 20.65 11.21
N GLY A 38 -5.46 19.55 11.20
CA GLY A 38 -5.96 18.22 11.55
C GLY A 38 -6.86 17.57 10.48
N ARG A 39 -6.87 18.09 9.25
CA ARG A 39 -7.50 17.40 8.10
C ARG A 39 -6.78 16.09 7.81
N ILE A 40 -5.46 16.07 7.99
CA ILE A 40 -4.63 14.88 8.07
C ILE A 40 -4.23 14.71 9.53
N SER A 41 -4.56 13.57 10.11
CA SER A 41 -4.30 13.29 11.52
C SER A 41 -2.80 13.06 11.76
N ARG A 42 -2.15 14.03 12.40
CA ARG A 42 -0.72 14.00 12.68
C ARG A 42 -0.32 12.80 13.53
N ASP A 43 -1.12 12.45 14.54
CA ASP A 43 -0.84 11.30 15.40
C ASP A 43 -0.90 9.96 14.64
N LEU A 44 -1.78 9.83 13.64
CA LEU A 44 -1.79 8.65 12.76
C LEU A 44 -0.55 8.60 11.87
N VAL A 45 -0.12 9.74 11.33
CA VAL A 45 1.11 9.79 10.52
C VAL A 45 2.31 9.40 11.38
N GLU A 46 2.47 10.00 12.56
CA GLU A 46 3.55 9.66 13.50
C GLU A 46 3.52 8.17 13.87
N ARG A 47 2.33 7.64 14.16
CA ARG A 47 2.17 6.23 14.53
C ARG A 47 2.52 5.28 13.38
N ALA A 48 2.14 5.61 12.14
CA ALA A 48 2.52 4.83 10.97
C ALA A 48 4.04 4.82 10.76
N MET A 49 4.69 5.95 10.96
CA MET A 49 6.14 6.08 10.84
C MET A 49 6.87 5.28 11.94
N LEU A 50 6.40 5.37 13.18
CA LEU A 50 6.96 4.62 14.31
C LEU A 50 6.82 3.11 14.17
N ALA A 51 5.77 2.62 13.51
CA ALA A 51 5.56 1.20 13.27
C ALA A 51 6.72 0.55 12.51
N GLU A 52 7.42 1.29 11.68
CA GLU A 52 8.60 0.81 10.98
C GLU A 52 9.78 0.58 11.94
N VAL A 53 9.95 1.46 12.91
CA VAL A 53 11.03 1.37 13.91
C VAL A 53 10.72 0.25 14.90
N GLU A 54 9.48 0.19 15.41
CA GLU A 54 9.04 -0.79 16.41
C GLU A 54 8.97 -2.22 15.85
N GLY A 55 8.70 -2.35 14.55
CA GLY A 55 8.58 -3.65 13.88
C GLY A 55 9.87 -4.48 13.86
N GLY A 56 11.00 -3.92 14.31
CA GLY A 56 12.26 -4.64 14.46
C GLY A 56 12.78 -5.27 13.16
N PHE A 57 12.24 -4.87 12.03
CA PHE A 57 12.69 -5.37 10.74
C PHE A 57 14.14 -4.95 10.53
N GLN A 58 15.03 -5.92 10.55
CA GLN A 58 16.38 -5.71 10.09
C GLN A 58 16.33 -5.27 8.62
N ARG A 59 16.77 -4.06 8.41
CA ARG A 59 16.66 -3.39 7.13
C ARG A 59 17.77 -3.92 6.25
N GLN A 60 17.41 -4.73 5.27
CA GLN A 60 18.34 -5.03 4.19
C GLN A 60 18.11 -4.04 3.04
N PRO A 61 19.20 -3.44 2.55
CA PRO A 61 19.14 -2.66 1.34
C PRO A 61 18.73 -3.57 0.18
N TRP A 62 17.99 -3.00 -0.77
CA TRP A 62 17.79 -3.63 -2.05
C TRP A 62 19.16 -3.91 -2.70
N PRO A 63 19.31 -5.00 -3.47
CA PRO A 63 20.53 -5.21 -4.21
C PRO A 63 20.91 -3.95 -5.00
N GLY A 64 22.11 -3.43 -4.76
CA GLY A 64 22.62 -2.21 -5.39
C GLY A 64 22.28 -0.89 -4.69
N ARG A 65 21.57 -0.89 -3.56
CA ARG A 65 21.38 0.31 -2.72
C ARG A 65 22.24 0.23 -1.45
N ASP A 66 22.79 1.36 -1.08
CA ASP A 66 23.60 1.49 0.13
C ASP A 66 22.73 1.31 1.38
N ALA A 67 23.21 0.53 2.33
CA ALA A 67 22.57 0.32 3.64
C ALA A 67 22.33 1.63 4.41
N SER A 68 23.10 2.66 4.15
CA SER A 68 22.95 3.99 4.76
C SER A 68 21.63 4.69 4.35
N THR A 69 21.04 4.33 3.21
CA THR A 69 19.78 4.90 2.74
C THR A 69 18.54 4.28 3.38
N VAL A 70 18.69 3.14 4.07
CA VAL A 70 17.57 2.30 4.49
C VAL A 70 17.09 2.60 5.91
N ALA A 71 17.85 3.34 6.70
CA ALA A 71 17.58 3.37 8.14
C ALA A 71 17.77 4.72 8.82
N ARG A 72 17.18 5.77 8.26
CA ARG A 72 17.12 7.00 9.05
C ARG A 72 16.02 6.90 10.10
N PRO A 73 16.32 7.18 11.38
CA PRO A 73 15.28 7.28 12.39
C PRO A 73 14.23 8.30 11.96
N ILE A 74 12.98 8.03 12.25
CA ILE A 74 11.90 8.95 12.01
C ILE A 74 12.08 10.13 12.96
N THR A 75 12.26 11.30 12.39
CA THR A 75 12.41 12.54 13.16
C THR A 75 11.25 13.47 12.87
N PRO A 76 10.91 14.40 13.77
CA PRO A 76 9.88 15.40 13.52
C PRO A 76 10.09 16.19 12.22
N GLU A 77 11.35 16.40 11.81
CA GLU A 77 11.68 17.10 10.58
C GLU A 77 11.22 16.36 9.31
N MET A 78 10.98 15.05 9.40
CA MET A 78 10.45 14.27 8.28
C MET A 78 9.03 14.69 7.90
N PHE A 79 8.26 15.30 8.80
CA PHE A 79 6.97 15.89 8.46
C PHE A 79 7.09 17.00 7.41
N PHE A 80 8.17 17.78 7.46
CA PHE A 80 8.45 18.80 6.46
C PHE A 80 8.91 18.25 5.11
N ARG A 81 9.14 16.93 5.03
CA ARG A 81 9.56 16.21 3.83
C ARG A 81 8.44 15.43 3.16
N ILE A 82 7.20 15.59 3.63
CA ILE A 82 6.04 15.02 2.95
C ILE A 82 5.84 15.81 1.65
N ASN A 83 6.02 15.14 0.51
CA ASN A 83 6.00 15.79 -0.80
C ASN A 83 4.60 16.02 -1.31
N HIS A 84 3.74 15.04 -1.15
CA HIS A 84 2.36 15.10 -1.57
C HIS A 84 1.50 14.18 -0.72
N GLY A 85 0.23 14.48 -0.67
CA GLY A 85 -0.80 13.71 0.00
C GLY A 85 -2.02 13.54 -0.86
N LEU A 86 -2.51 12.31 -0.97
CA LEU A 86 -3.80 11.97 -1.54
C LEU A 86 -4.79 11.82 -0.38
N LEU A 87 -5.84 12.63 -0.37
CA LEU A 87 -6.90 12.60 0.63
C LEU A 87 -8.15 12.00 0.01
N LEU A 88 -8.78 11.10 0.74
CA LEU A 88 -9.97 10.38 0.32
C LEU A 88 -11.08 10.55 1.35
N GLN A 89 -12.28 10.86 0.86
CA GLN A 89 -13.51 10.84 1.64
C GLN A 89 -14.38 9.70 1.13
N TYR A 90 -14.58 8.67 1.96
CA TYR A 90 -15.50 7.58 1.65
C TYR A 90 -16.94 7.99 1.97
N ARG A 91 -17.90 7.34 1.30
CA ARG A 91 -19.32 7.67 1.45
C ARG A 91 -19.89 7.39 2.83
N ASP A 92 -19.31 6.44 3.56
CA ASP A 92 -19.69 6.15 4.95
C ASP A 92 -19.10 7.14 5.99
N GLY A 93 -18.44 8.20 5.51
CA GLY A 93 -17.80 9.19 6.35
C GLY A 93 -16.35 8.85 6.76
N THR A 94 -15.84 7.68 6.39
CA THR A 94 -14.43 7.33 6.62
C THR A 94 -13.53 8.26 5.83
N ARG A 95 -12.49 8.77 6.48
CA ARG A 95 -11.43 9.58 5.84
C ARG A 95 -10.13 8.82 5.84
N ALA A 96 -9.40 8.90 4.73
CA ALA A 96 -8.10 8.28 4.59
C ALA A 96 -7.13 9.19 3.84
N SER A 97 -5.85 8.95 4.03
CA SER A 97 -4.81 9.63 3.27
C SER A 97 -3.66 8.68 2.91
N VAL A 98 -3.08 8.92 1.75
CA VAL A 98 -1.82 8.29 1.33
C VAL A 98 -0.78 9.40 1.20
N LEU A 99 0.29 9.30 1.97
CA LEU A 99 1.32 10.32 2.03
C LEU A 99 2.63 9.79 1.46
N SER A 100 3.30 10.59 0.63
CA SER A 100 4.65 10.32 0.16
C SER A 100 5.65 11.16 0.93
N ILE A 101 6.56 10.48 1.64
CA ILE A 101 7.61 11.14 2.43
C ILE A 101 8.93 10.97 1.67
N ALA A 102 9.55 12.09 1.29
CA ALA A 102 10.83 12.08 0.60
C ALA A 102 11.91 11.43 1.46
N ASP A 103 12.78 10.67 0.84
CA ASP A 103 13.90 9.97 1.49
C ASP A 103 13.47 9.02 2.62
N SER A 104 12.18 8.66 2.68
CA SER A 104 11.72 7.60 3.55
C SER A 104 12.14 6.24 2.99
N SER A 105 11.99 5.19 3.81
CA SER A 105 12.29 3.84 3.37
C SER A 105 11.36 3.40 2.22
N ASP A 106 11.76 2.40 1.45
CA ASP A 106 10.93 1.79 0.40
C ASP A 106 9.80 0.92 0.99
N ARG A 107 9.40 1.16 2.22
CA ARG A 107 8.36 0.43 2.95
C ARG A 107 7.07 1.22 2.97
N TRP A 108 6.00 0.49 3.11
CA TRP A 108 4.68 1.07 3.31
C TRP A 108 4.26 0.88 4.75
N ASN A 109 3.97 1.97 5.40
CA ASN A 109 3.49 2.00 6.76
C ASN A 109 2.02 2.36 6.76
N PHE A 110 1.27 1.77 7.66
CA PHE A 110 -0.16 2.01 7.81
C PHE A 110 -0.50 2.26 9.26
N SER A 111 -1.44 3.15 9.47
CA SER A 111 -2.10 3.32 10.78
C SER A 111 -3.58 3.63 10.60
N CYS A 112 -4.36 3.25 11.56
CA CYS A 112 -5.78 3.60 11.64
C CYS A 112 -6.24 3.73 13.09
N ARG A 113 -7.36 4.43 13.27
CA ARG A 113 -8.08 4.48 14.54
C ARG A 113 -9.37 3.72 14.39
N LEU A 114 -9.53 2.69 15.21
CA LEU A 114 -10.78 1.95 15.27
C LEU A 114 -11.80 2.74 16.11
N GLN A 115 -13.06 2.62 15.74
CA GLN A 115 -14.14 3.27 16.49
C GLN A 115 -14.20 2.73 17.92
N GLY A 116 -14.17 3.64 18.88
CA GLY A 116 -14.15 3.30 20.32
C GLY A 116 -12.76 3.08 20.90
N GLU A 117 -11.71 3.04 20.09
CA GLU A 117 -10.34 2.86 20.55
C GLU A 117 -9.60 4.21 20.63
N SER A 118 -8.93 4.46 21.76
CA SER A 118 -8.12 5.66 21.94
C SER A 118 -6.76 5.57 21.28
N THR A 119 -6.19 4.36 21.24
CA THR A 119 -4.85 4.11 20.70
C THR A 119 -4.93 3.68 19.24
N PRO A 120 -4.22 4.35 18.32
CA PRO A 120 -4.16 3.92 16.93
C PRO A 120 -3.47 2.56 16.77
N LEU A 121 -4.01 1.74 15.88
CA LEU A 121 -3.31 0.57 15.36
C LEU A 121 -2.35 1.03 14.27
N ALA A 122 -1.18 0.40 14.22
CA ALA A 122 -0.22 0.65 13.16
C ALA A 122 0.58 -0.61 12.80
N THR A 123 1.03 -0.67 11.57
CA THR A 123 1.86 -1.75 11.05
C THR A 123 2.76 -1.24 9.94
N SER A 124 3.90 -1.89 9.79
CA SER A 124 4.77 -1.71 8.63
C SER A 124 4.66 -2.94 7.74
N LEU A 125 4.57 -2.71 6.44
CA LEU A 125 4.43 -3.77 5.45
C LEU A 125 5.74 -3.94 4.68
N TYR A 126 6.09 -5.18 4.48
CA TYR A 126 7.36 -5.57 3.88
C TYR A 126 7.14 -6.62 2.79
N ASN A 127 7.72 -6.40 1.62
CA ASN A 127 7.55 -7.27 0.45
C ASN A 127 8.39 -8.56 0.52
N GLY A 128 9.09 -8.77 1.61
CA GLY A 128 10.04 -9.86 1.75
C GLY A 128 11.46 -9.49 1.29
N PRO A 129 12.45 -10.34 1.56
CA PRO A 129 13.86 -10.04 1.32
C PRO A 129 14.22 -9.92 -0.16
N TRP A 130 13.38 -10.44 -1.05
CA TRP A 130 13.63 -10.46 -2.49
C TRP A 130 12.87 -9.38 -3.26
N GLY A 131 12.47 -8.30 -2.58
CA GLY A 131 11.80 -7.18 -3.19
C GLY A 131 10.48 -7.56 -3.87
N ASN A 132 10.28 -7.11 -5.09
CA ASN A 132 9.00 -7.29 -5.81
C ASN A 132 8.70 -8.73 -6.24
N ARG A 133 9.61 -9.68 -6.08
CA ARG A 133 9.36 -11.08 -6.48
C ARG A 133 8.16 -11.69 -5.79
N CYS A 134 7.99 -11.42 -4.50
CA CYS A 134 6.83 -11.92 -3.75
C CYS A 134 5.51 -11.36 -4.28
N LEU A 135 5.49 -10.10 -4.70
CA LEU A 135 4.33 -9.47 -5.32
C LEU A 135 3.99 -10.14 -6.67
N PHE A 136 4.98 -10.34 -7.53
CA PHE A 136 4.78 -10.98 -8.82
C PHE A 136 4.41 -12.46 -8.69
N LYS A 137 4.94 -13.17 -7.69
CA LYS A 137 4.52 -14.55 -7.38
C LYS A 137 3.04 -14.60 -7.01
N ALA A 138 2.58 -13.72 -6.12
CA ALA A 138 1.17 -13.66 -5.73
C ALA A 138 0.27 -13.29 -6.92
N LEU A 139 0.67 -12.32 -7.73
CA LEU A 139 -0.03 -11.92 -8.95
C LEU A 139 -0.14 -13.08 -9.94
N SER A 140 0.97 -13.76 -10.23
CA SER A 140 0.99 -14.90 -11.16
C SER A 140 0.09 -16.03 -10.67
N HIS A 141 0.09 -16.31 -9.37
CA HIS A 141 -0.79 -17.30 -8.77
C HIS A 141 -2.27 -16.89 -8.89
N ALA A 142 -2.60 -15.63 -8.65
CA ALA A 142 -3.96 -15.11 -8.81
C ALA A 142 -4.46 -15.23 -10.27
N ILE A 143 -3.60 -14.90 -11.24
CA ILE A 143 -3.88 -15.05 -12.67
C ILE A 143 -4.10 -16.53 -13.02
N GLN A 144 -3.22 -17.41 -12.58
CA GLN A 144 -3.33 -18.85 -12.82
C GLN A 144 -4.64 -19.41 -12.25
N GLN A 145 -5.00 -19.05 -11.03
CA GLN A 145 -6.26 -19.47 -10.41
C GLN A 145 -7.48 -18.94 -11.19
N MET A 146 -7.42 -17.72 -11.70
CA MET A 146 -8.49 -17.18 -12.53
C MET A 146 -8.68 -18.02 -13.81
N PHE A 147 -7.60 -18.40 -14.49
CA PHE A 147 -7.69 -19.25 -15.68
C PHE A 147 -8.23 -20.65 -15.37
N ILE A 148 -7.79 -21.26 -14.26
CA ILE A 148 -8.23 -22.60 -13.87
C ILE A 148 -9.71 -22.60 -13.45
N THR A 149 -10.15 -21.60 -12.71
CA THR A 149 -11.48 -21.57 -12.11
C THR A 149 -12.53 -20.82 -12.91
N GLY A 150 -12.12 -20.02 -13.91
CA GLY A 150 -12.99 -19.09 -14.64
C GLY A 150 -13.55 -17.98 -13.76
N ARG A 151 -12.96 -17.72 -12.59
CA ARG A 151 -13.45 -16.72 -11.62
C ARG A 151 -12.34 -15.75 -11.26
N PRO A 152 -12.63 -14.42 -11.24
CA PRO A 152 -11.67 -13.43 -10.83
C PRO A 152 -11.32 -13.60 -9.35
N SER A 153 -10.12 -13.18 -8.97
CA SER A 153 -9.63 -13.26 -7.59
C SER A 153 -10.28 -12.22 -6.67
N TYR A 154 -10.81 -11.15 -7.23
CA TYR A 154 -11.53 -10.08 -6.53
C TYR A 154 -12.54 -9.40 -7.47
N PRO A 155 -13.54 -8.68 -6.93
CA PRO A 155 -14.54 -7.99 -7.75
C PRO A 155 -13.91 -6.93 -8.66
N VAL A 156 -14.42 -6.77 -9.87
CA VAL A 156 -13.94 -5.75 -10.83
C VAL A 156 -14.18 -4.33 -10.31
N GLU A 157 -15.19 -4.13 -9.48
CA GLU A 157 -15.52 -2.87 -8.80
C GLU A 157 -14.34 -2.34 -8.00
N ARG A 158 -13.53 -3.21 -7.44
CA ARG A 158 -12.30 -2.82 -6.73
C ARG A 158 -11.30 -2.15 -7.67
N THR A 159 -11.12 -2.70 -8.86
CA THR A 159 -10.23 -2.11 -9.88
C THR A 159 -10.79 -0.78 -10.38
N LEU A 160 -12.09 -0.71 -10.64
CA LEU A 160 -12.76 0.52 -11.06
C LEU A 160 -12.60 1.62 -10.00
N LEU A 161 -12.81 1.28 -8.72
CA LEU A 161 -12.66 2.24 -7.63
C LEU A 161 -11.22 2.79 -7.56
N VAL A 162 -10.22 1.92 -7.53
CA VAL A 162 -8.82 2.35 -7.43
C VAL A 162 -8.38 3.15 -8.66
N SER A 163 -8.78 2.73 -9.86
CA SER A 163 -8.45 3.44 -11.10
C SER A 163 -9.16 4.80 -11.18
N GLY A 164 -10.43 4.87 -10.77
CA GLY A 164 -11.17 6.11 -10.73
C GLY A 164 -10.64 7.10 -9.68
N ILE A 165 -10.19 6.61 -8.52
CA ILE A 165 -9.49 7.44 -7.54
C ILE A 165 -8.22 8.04 -8.15
N LEU A 166 -7.44 7.27 -8.91
CA LEU A 166 -6.24 7.79 -9.56
C LEU A 166 -6.56 8.83 -10.63
N ASP A 167 -7.61 8.62 -11.41
CA ASP A 167 -8.08 9.58 -12.41
C ASP A 167 -8.52 10.90 -11.75
N ALA A 168 -9.35 10.83 -10.72
CA ALA A 168 -9.76 11.99 -9.94
C ALA A 168 -8.58 12.69 -9.24
N ALA A 169 -7.58 11.91 -8.81
CA ALA A 169 -6.35 12.46 -8.23
C ALA A 169 -5.54 13.26 -9.26
N MET A 170 -5.45 12.77 -10.49
CA MET A 170 -4.80 13.50 -11.58
C MET A 170 -5.55 14.79 -11.92
N THR A 171 -6.87 14.75 -11.93
CA THR A 171 -7.72 15.94 -12.11
C THR A 171 -7.48 16.96 -10.99
N SER A 172 -7.54 16.53 -9.73
CA SER A 172 -7.26 17.38 -8.57
C SER A 172 -5.86 18.03 -8.65
N HIS A 173 -4.87 17.25 -9.05
CA HIS A 173 -3.51 17.75 -9.23
C HIS A 173 -3.43 18.84 -10.32
N GLN A 174 -4.07 18.62 -11.46
CA GLN A 174 -4.12 19.59 -12.57
C GLN A 174 -4.87 20.88 -12.18
N GLU A 175 -5.87 20.77 -11.32
CA GLU A 175 -6.65 21.89 -10.80
C GLU A 175 -6.02 22.57 -9.58
N GLY A 176 -4.75 22.31 -9.31
CA GLY A 176 -4.02 22.95 -8.21
C GLY A 176 -4.41 22.48 -6.81
N GLY A 177 -4.85 21.23 -6.69
CA GLY A 177 -5.21 20.62 -5.41
C GLY A 177 -6.68 20.86 -5.02
N GLN A 178 -7.55 21.20 -5.97
CA GLN A 178 -8.97 21.32 -5.66
C GLN A 178 -9.60 19.95 -5.41
N PRO A 179 -10.52 19.85 -4.44
CA PRO A 179 -11.27 18.63 -4.20
C PRO A 179 -12.14 18.27 -5.41
N VAL A 180 -12.05 17.04 -5.87
CA VAL A 180 -12.85 16.49 -6.98
C VAL A 180 -13.93 15.59 -6.42
N ALA A 181 -15.19 15.92 -6.69
CA ALA A 181 -16.32 15.05 -6.37
C ALA A 181 -16.36 13.85 -7.33
N THR A 182 -16.62 12.66 -6.78
CA THR A 182 -16.57 11.38 -7.52
C THR A 182 -17.89 10.61 -7.42
N PRO A 183 -19.01 11.15 -7.97
CA PRO A 183 -20.29 10.46 -7.93
C PRO A 183 -20.28 9.09 -8.64
N GLU A 184 -19.45 8.94 -9.67
CA GLU A 184 -19.23 7.70 -10.42
C GLU A 184 -18.52 6.61 -9.61
N LEU A 185 -17.87 6.95 -8.50
CA LEU A 185 -17.20 6.00 -7.60
C LEU A 185 -18.11 5.54 -6.45
N GLU A 186 -19.42 5.58 -6.64
CA GLU A 186 -20.39 4.92 -5.75
C GLU A 186 -20.41 3.41 -6.01
N LEU A 187 -19.29 2.79 -5.69
CA LEU A 187 -19.03 1.38 -5.93
C LEU A 187 -19.02 0.60 -4.62
N THR A 188 -20.00 -0.25 -4.44
CA THR A 188 -20.10 -1.11 -3.25
C THR A 188 -19.72 -2.53 -3.61
N TYR A 189 -18.86 -3.13 -2.82
CA TYR A 189 -18.52 -4.54 -2.96
C TYR A 189 -18.12 -5.15 -1.62
N ARG A 190 -18.12 -6.47 -1.56
CA ARG A 190 -17.58 -7.20 -0.42
C ARG A 190 -16.13 -7.58 -0.71
N PRO A 191 -15.19 -7.31 0.20
CA PRO A 191 -13.81 -7.66 -0.01
C PRO A 191 -13.63 -9.18 -0.09
N THR A 192 -12.77 -9.61 -0.98
CA THR A 192 -12.40 -11.02 -1.08
C THR A 192 -11.33 -11.35 -0.05
N ARG A 193 -11.52 -12.45 0.66
CA ARG A 193 -10.47 -12.98 1.53
C ARG A 193 -9.38 -13.62 0.67
N LEU A 194 -8.20 -12.98 0.65
CA LEU A 194 -7.05 -13.43 -0.13
C LEU A 194 -6.06 -14.26 0.67
N ASP A 195 -6.51 -14.88 1.78
CA ASP A 195 -5.67 -15.66 2.70
C ASP A 195 -4.90 -16.77 1.98
N ARG A 196 -5.52 -17.40 0.98
CA ARG A 196 -4.89 -18.46 0.17
C ARG A 196 -3.77 -17.95 -0.77
N PHE A 197 -3.70 -16.66 -1.02
CA PHE A 197 -2.63 -16.06 -1.81
C PHE A 197 -1.49 -15.53 -0.94
N ARG A 198 -1.69 -15.50 0.37
CA ARG A 198 -0.66 -15.13 1.33
C ARG A 198 0.23 -16.32 1.59
N GLU A 199 1.50 -16.08 1.59
CA GLU A 199 2.47 -17.11 1.98
C GLU A 199 2.53 -17.18 3.51
N ASN A 200 1.60 -17.92 4.11
CA ASN A 200 1.50 -18.13 5.56
C ASN A 200 2.14 -19.44 6.01
N GLY A 201 2.79 -20.17 5.09
CA GLY A 201 3.38 -21.48 5.36
C GLY A 201 4.72 -21.42 6.08
N GLU A 202 5.25 -22.58 6.44
CA GLU A 202 6.57 -22.74 7.07
C GLU A 202 7.70 -22.16 6.20
N SER A 203 7.56 -22.20 4.88
CA SER A 203 8.52 -21.61 3.94
C SER A 203 8.76 -20.12 4.17
N TRP A 204 7.73 -19.38 4.59
CA TRP A 204 7.84 -17.97 4.89
C TRP A 204 8.70 -17.69 6.14
N LYS A 205 8.68 -18.60 7.10
CA LYS A 205 9.52 -18.55 8.30
C LYS A 205 10.98 -18.87 7.99
N LEU A 206 11.23 -19.62 6.93
CA LEU A 206 12.57 -20.02 6.52
C LEU A 206 13.27 -18.92 5.69
N ILE A 207 12.52 -17.98 5.14
CA ILE A 207 13.07 -16.87 4.36
C ILE A 207 13.45 -15.77 5.35
N THR A 208 14.72 -15.70 5.66
CA THR A 208 15.31 -14.65 6.48
C THR A 208 16.03 -13.63 5.61
N VAL A 209 16.50 -12.57 6.23
CA VAL A 209 17.35 -11.57 5.57
C VAL A 209 18.62 -12.14 4.97
N ASP A 210 19.12 -13.24 5.54
CA ASP A 210 20.32 -13.95 5.08
C ASP A 210 20.03 -14.98 3.98
N SER A 211 18.75 -15.20 3.66
CA SER A 211 18.38 -16.13 2.59
C SER A 211 18.84 -15.60 1.24
N PRO A 212 19.63 -16.36 0.49
CA PRO A 212 20.13 -15.88 -0.80
C PRO A 212 18.95 -15.65 -1.75
N GLN A 213 19.03 -14.56 -2.50
CA GLN A 213 18.06 -14.31 -3.56
C GLN A 213 18.19 -15.40 -4.63
N PRO A 214 17.09 -16.03 -5.07
CA PRO A 214 17.13 -16.95 -6.20
C PRO A 214 17.77 -16.30 -7.43
N PRO A 215 18.49 -17.06 -8.27
CA PRO A 215 19.12 -16.52 -9.49
C PRO A 215 18.09 -15.74 -10.31
N LEU A 216 18.53 -14.64 -10.91
CA LEU A 216 17.71 -13.89 -11.83
C LEU A 216 17.39 -14.77 -13.05
N PHE A 217 16.18 -14.64 -13.54
CA PHE A 217 15.78 -15.24 -14.79
C PHE A 217 16.46 -14.48 -15.94
N GLU A 218 17.27 -15.20 -16.72
CA GLU A 218 17.85 -14.66 -17.94
C GLU A 218 16.93 -14.97 -19.12
N PRO A 219 16.38 -13.95 -19.80
CA PRO A 219 15.54 -14.17 -20.98
C PRO A 219 16.29 -14.99 -22.02
N GLY A 220 15.72 -16.12 -22.42
CA GLY A 220 16.34 -17.05 -23.38
C GLY A 220 17.07 -18.23 -22.76
N ASP A 221 17.11 -18.38 -21.44
CA ASP A 221 17.65 -19.58 -20.80
C ASP A 221 16.65 -20.75 -20.93
N ALA A 222 16.85 -21.59 -21.91
CA ALA A 222 16.01 -22.73 -22.26
C ALA A 222 15.93 -23.83 -21.15
N ARG A 223 16.82 -23.80 -20.16
CA ARG A 223 16.82 -24.76 -19.04
C ARG A 223 15.54 -24.72 -18.21
N TRP A 224 14.74 -23.69 -18.37
CA TRP A 224 13.42 -23.54 -17.73
C TRP A 224 12.38 -24.52 -18.27
N ILE A 225 12.44 -24.85 -19.55
CA ILE A 225 11.45 -25.68 -20.23
C ILE A 225 11.65 -27.16 -19.86
N GLU A 226 12.90 -27.57 -19.63
CA GLU A 226 13.24 -28.96 -19.29
C GLU A 226 12.91 -29.33 -17.83
N SER A 227 12.89 -28.38 -16.90
CA SER A 227 12.58 -28.62 -15.48
C SER A 227 11.07 -28.65 -15.17
N ALA A 228 10.24 -28.09 -16.03
CA ALA A 228 8.79 -28.05 -15.86
C ALA A 228 8.07 -29.28 -16.41
N GLY A 229 8.77 -30.17 -17.06
CA GLY A 229 8.24 -31.40 -17.70
C GLY A 229 8.54 -32.71 -16.95
N ARG A 230 8.94 -32.65 -15.66
CA ARG A 230 9.13 -33.85 -14.83
C ARG A 230 8.25 -33.85 -13.61
#